data_cab737c0f7d920c07bc883195d1dbe5a
#
_entry.id   cab737c0f7d920c07bc883195d1dbe5a
#
_cell.length_a   1.000
_cell.length_b   1.000
_cell.length_c   1.000
_cell.angle_alpha   90.00
_cell.angle_beta   90.00
_cell.angle_gamma   90.00
#
_symmetry.space_group_name_H-M   'P 1'
#
loop_
_entity.id
_entity.type
_entity.pdbx_description
1 polymer ?
#
loop_
_entity_poly.entity_id
_entity_poly.type
_entity_poly.pdbx_seq_one_letter_code
_entity_poly.pdbx_strand_id
1 'polypeptide(L)'
;MYTELDLMKYEFFYNLLEKEKIEYILDPLTKLVSKGRFLPFIDSLIKDDVPFTLGVIDLDNFKFIVDNYGHYVGDEIIAKIADDLAAFVGDNGLVGRFGGDEFIFIYFDVIKYAEVHDMLSEMYRMTFRKNIKTSGLSIFVTATTGTASYPIDANTTKSLFDLADKTLFRGKMKGRNCYIIYVEEKHKDIKIQPLSAGDIFKVIFGIREKFASKAHSIIDKIADVSEFIKYTMNIPVLLYVDTQGQIYNGDDESIVGKLTERIDLDKYGIYEINSHEDLHSNQDLFDSLVNLNIESLILAEINSNGKYKGYIIFADRKKKFWTPDEKTALFFTAELIANEDK
;
A
#
# COMPACT_ATOMS: atom_id res chain seq x y z
N MET A 1 -21.65 -11.72 7.02
CA MET A 1 -21.95 -10.30 6.62
C MET A 1 -22.53 -9.59 7.82
N TYR A 2 -22.01 -8.38 8.13
CA TYR A 2 -22.49 -7.61 9.26
C TYR A 2 -23.81 -6.90 8.94
N THR A 3 -24.69 -6.88 9.92
CA THR A 3 -25.94 -6.12 9.94
C THR A 3 -25.82 -4.93 10.89
N GLU A 4 -26.81 -4.03 10.90
CA GLU A 4 -26.87 -2.95 11.89
C GLU A 4 -26.84 -3.50 13.33
N LEU A 5 -27.59 -4.59 13.60
CA LEU A 5 -27.62 -5.21 14.92
C LEU A 5 -26.24 -5.73 15.36
N ASP A 6 -25.45 -6.27 14.43
CA ASP A 6 -24.10 -6.73 14.75
C ASP A 6 -23.17 -5.59 15.12
N LEU A 7 -23.32 -4.44 14.48
CA LEU A 7 -22.48 -3.26 14.74
C LEU A 7 -22.97 -2.45 15.96
N MET A 8 -24.28 -2.40 16.20
CA MET A 8 -24.86 -1.67 17.35
C MET A 8 -24.41 -2.18 18.73
N LYS A 9 -23.79 -3.35 18.80
CA LYS A 9 -23.15 -3.88 20.02
C LYS A 9 -21.99 -2.99 20.48
N TYR A 10 -21.39 -2.23 19.57
CA TYR A 10 -20.27 -1.35 19.84
C TYR A 10 -20.74 0.10 19.87
N GLU A 11 -20.51 0.82 20.97
CA GLU A 11 -20.93 2.21 21.15
C GLU A 11 -20.46 3.11 20.02
N PHE A 12 -19.24 2.88 19.50
CA PHE A 12 -18.70 3.61 18.36
C PHE A 12 -19.62 3.52 17.13
N PHE A 13 -20.03 2.31 16.75
CA PHE A 13 -20.89 2.11 15.59
C PHE A 13 -22.34 2.48 15.86
N TYR A 14 -22.83 2.32 17.09
CA TYR A 14 -24.14 2.81 17.48
C TYR A 14 -24.28 4.31 17.20
N ASN A 15 -23.33 5.11 17.72
CA ASN A 15 -23.28 6.56 17.51
C ASN A 15 -23.07 6.96 16.05
N LEU A 16 -22.42 6.11 15.25
CA LEU A 16 -22.19 6.34 13.83
C LEU A 16 -23.46 6.07 13.00
N LEU A 17 -24.18 4.99 13.31
CA LEU A 17 -25.44 4.59 12.63
C LEU A 17 -26.59 5.57 12.86
N GLU A 18 -26.55 6.36 13.95
CA GLU A 18 -27.48 7.48 14.12
C GLU A 18 -27.27 8.62 13.11
N LYS A 19 -26.09 8.70 12.49
CA LYS A 19 -25.68 9.80 11.60
C LYS A 19 -25.51 9.37 10.16
N GLU A 20 -25.16 8.11 9.94
CA GLU A 20 -24.82 7.57 8.63
C GLU A 20 -25.54 6.24 8.36
N LYS A 21 -25.85 5.96 7.10
CA LYS A 21 -26.38 4.67 6.71
C LYS A 21 -25.30 3.59 6.76
N ILE A 22 -25.67 2.37 7.09
CA ILE A 22 -24.77 1.21 7.14
C ILE A 22 -23.96 1.01 5.85
N GLU A 23 -24.52 1.37 4.70
CA GLU A 23 -23.87 1.26 3.40
C GLU A 23 -22.57 2.07 3.28
N TYR A 24 -22.42 3.15 4.09
CA TYR A 24 -21.20 3.96 4.17
C TYR A 24 -20.18 3.43 5.20
N ILE A 25 -20.60 2.50 6.03
CA ILE A 25 -19.76 1.87 7.05
C ILE A 25 -19.12 0.59 6.50
N LEU A 26 -19.85 -0.13 5.66
CA LEU A 26 -19.43 -1.43 5.15
C LEU A 26 -18.79 -1.35 3.76
N ASP A 27 -17.89 -2.29 3.51
CA ASP A 27 -17.36 -2.55 2.17
C ASP A 27 -18.48 -3.10 1.25
N PRO A 28 -18.66 -2.58 0.04
CA PRO A 28 -19.79 -2.94 -0.82
C PRO A 28 -19.76 -4.41 -1.29
N LEU A 29 -18.58 -5.02 -1.44
CA LEU A 29 -18.44 -6.41 -1.88
C LEU A 29 -18.62 -7.39 -0.73
N THR A 30 -17.89 -7.19 0.35
CA THR A 30 -17.79 -8.17 1.45
C THR A 30 -18.79 -7.94 2.56
N LYS A 31 -19.38 -6.75 2.67
CA LYS A 31 -20.21 -6.33 3.80
C LYS A 31 -19.50 -6.43 5.15
N LEU A 32 -18.17 -6.42 5.13
CA LEU A 32 -17.34 -6.20 6.31
C LEU A 32 -17.17 -4.69 6.57
N VAL A 33 -16.66 -4.32 7.73
CA VAL A 33 -16.37 -2.92 8.02
C VAL A 33 -15.30 -2.40 7.07
N SER A 34 -15.55 -1.23 6.49
CA SER A 34 -14.60 -0.58 5.57
C SER A 34 -13.38 -0.02 6.33
N LYS A 35 -12.23 0.07 5.65
CA LYS A 35 -10.98 0.64 6.20
C LYS A 35 -11.20 1.97 6.89
N GLY A 36 -11.95 2.88 6.24
CA GLY A 36 -12.17 4.23 6.76
C GLY A 36 -12.94 4.28 8.08
N ARG A 37 -13.65 3.21 8.44
CA ARG A 37 -14.41 3.09 9.69
C ARG A 37 -13.74 2.17 10.70
N PHE A 38 -12.94 1.24 10.24
CA PHE A 38 -12.24 0.29 11.10
C PHE A 38 -11.13 0.93 11.93
N LEU A 39 -10.32 1.81 11.33
CA LEU A 39 -9.23 2.48 12.05
C LEU A 39 -9.73 3.39 13.18
N PRO A 40 -10.73 4.30 12.98
CA PRO A 40 -11.32 5.06 14.08
C PRO A 40 -11.96 4.19 15.18
N PHE A 41 -12.48 3.02 14.81
CA PHE A 41 -12.99 2.07 15.81
C PHE A 41 -11.86 1.53 16.69
N ILE A 42 -10.70 1.19 16.13
CA ILE A 42 -9.52 0.79 16.93
C ILE A 42 -9.11 1.92 17.88
N ASP A 43 -9.11 3.18 17.41
CA ASP A 43 -8.81 4.33 18.27
C ASP A 43 -9.78 4.44 19.47
N SER A 44 -11.07 4.12 19.26
CA SER A 44 -12.05 4.11 20.37
C SER A 44 -11.76 3.01 21.38
N LEU A 45 -11.40 1.80 20.93
CA LEU A 45 -11.05 0.69 21.81
C LEU A 45 -9.82 1.00 22.68
N ILE A 46 -8.80 1.61 22.08
CA ILE A 46 -7.60 2.04 22.80
C ILE A 46 -7.95 3.11 23.85
N LYS A 47 -8.81 4.07 23.50
CA LYS A 47 -9.29 5.09 24.43
C LYS A 47 -10.04 4.50 25.62
N ASP A 48 -10.80 3.44 25.38
CA ASP A 48 -11.59 2.76 26.41
C ASP A 48 -10.80 1.64 27.13
N ASP A 49 -9.49 1.53 26.82
CA ASP A 49 -8.53 0.55 27.40
C ASP A 49 -8.99 -0.91 27.22
N VAL A 50 -9.64 -1.24 26.11
CA VAL A 50 -10.09 -2.59 25.76
C VAL A 50 -8.94 -3.40 25.18
N PRO A 51 -8.53 -4.52 25.78
CA PRO A 51 -7.46 -5.37 25.24
C PRO A 51 -7.89 -6.13 23.98
N PHE A 52 -7.03 -6.18 22.96
CA PHE A 52 -7.27 -6.94 21.74
C PHE A 52 -5.99 -7.31 21.00
N THR A 53 -6.08 -8.31 20.14
CA THR A 53 -5.08 -8.57 19.08
C THR A 53 -5.57 -8.01 17.76
N LEU A 54 -4.75 -7.20 17.14
CA LEU A 54 -4.89 -6.71 15.76
C LEU A 54 -4.19 -7.67 14.81
N GLY A 55 -4.86 -8.09 13.74
CA GLY A 55 -4.25 -8.86 12.66
C GLY A 55 -4.50 -8.24 11.29
N VAL A 56 -3.47 -8.25 10.46
CA VAL A 56 -3.53 -7.89 9.04
C VAL A 56 -3.33 -9.16 8.23
N ILE A 57 -4.22 -9.42 7.31
CA ILE A 57 -4.27 -10.63 6.47
C ILE A 57 -4.15 -10.22 5.00
N ASP A 58 -3.37 -10.97 4.24
CA ASP A 58 -3.21 -10.81 2.80
C ASP A 58 -3.34 -12.18 2.13
N LEU A 59 -4.21 -12.31 1.11
CA LEU A 59 -4.41 -13.54 0.37
C LEU A 59 -3.21 -13.81 -0.54
N ASP A 60 -2.59 -14.96 -0.36
CA ASP A 60 -1.36 -15.30 -1.07
C ASP A 60 -1.60 -15.48 -2.58
N ASN A 61 -0.78 -14.81 -3.39
CA ASN A 61 -0.80 -14.89 -4.84
C ASN A 61 -2.18 -14.56 -5.46
N PHE A 62 -2.97 -13.73 -4.83
CA PHE A 62 -4.33 -13.40 -5.28
C PHE A 62 -4.36 -12.80 -6.69
N LYS A 63 -3.36 -11.98 -7.04
CA LYS A 63 -3.19 -11.48 -8.41
C LYS A 63 -3.15 -12.60 -9.44
N PHE A 64 -2.44 -13.71 -9.16
CA PHE A 64 -2.42 -14.87 -10.07
C PHE A 64 -3.82 -15.47 -10.29
N ILE A 65 -4.65 -15.49 -9.24
CA ILE A 65 -6.04 -15.96 -9.35
C ILE A 65 -6.83 -15.04 -10.28
N VAL A 66 -6.75 -13.72 -10.07
CA VAL A 66 -7.45 -12.74 -10.91
C VAL A 66 -6.98 -12.77 -12.36
N ASP A 67 -5.66 -12.86 -12.58
CA ASP A 67 -5.08 -12.88 -13.92
C ASP A 67 -5.47 -14.16 -14.73
N ASN A 68 -5.68 -15.29 -14.05
CA ASN A 68 -6.03 -16.55 -14.72
C ASN A 68 -7.54 -16.86 -14.80
N TYR A 69 -8.32 -16.40 -13.82
CA TYR A 69 -9.74 -16.74 -13.70
C TYR A 69 -10.67 -15.54 -13.79
N GLY A 70 -10.11 -14.32 -13.85
CA GLY A 70 -10.85 -13.05 -13.97
C GLY A 70 -11.31 -12.47 -12.63
N HIS A 71 -11.67 -11.19 -12.68
CA HIS A 71 -12.10 -10.42 -11.51
C HIS A 71 -13.34 -11.00 -10.82
N TYR A 72 -14.30 -11.51 -11.60
CA TYR A 72 -15.52 -12.10 -11.03
C TYR A 72 -15.23 -13.27 -10.09
N VAL A 73 -14.35 -14.18 -10.48
CA VAL A 73 -13.91 -15.31 -9.63
C VAL A 73 -13.12 -14.80 -8.41
N GLY A 74 -12.29 -13.78 -8.60
CA GLY A 74 -11.59 -13.12 -7.49
C GLY A 74 -12.57 -12.54 -6.45
N ASP A 75 -13.59 -11.83 -6.91
CA ASP A 75 -14.61 -11.22 -6.04
C ASP A 75 -15.41 -12.28 -5.26
N GLU A 76 -15.79 -13.42 -5.89
CA GLU A 76 -16.44 -14.53 -5.22
C GLU A 76 -15.55 -15.15 -4.12
N ILE A 77 -14.25 -15.30 -4.38
CA ILE A 77 -13.28 -15.79 -3.39
C ILE A 77 -13.16 -14.80 -2.22
N ILE A 78 -13.02 -13.50 -2.49
CA ILE A 78 -12.95 -12.46 -1.45
C ILE A 78 -14.21 -12.48 -0.58
N ALA A 79 -15.40 -12.53 -1.19
CA ALA A 79 -16.65 -12.59 -0.46
C ALA A 79 -16.75 -13.84 0.42
N LYS A 80 -16.34 -15.01 -0.09
CA LYS A 80 -16.33 -16.25 0.67
C LYS A 80 -15.37 -16.25 1.85
N ILE A 81 -14.16 -15.70 1.66
CA ILE A 81 -13.18 -15.55 2.75
C ILE A 81 -13.70 -14.56 3.79
N ALA A 82 -14.34 -13.47 3.36
CA ALA A 82 -14.96 -12.49 4.25
C ALA A 82 -16.03 -13.14 5.15
N ASP A 83 -16.91 -13.98 4.58
CA ASP A 83 -17.93 -14.70 5.34
C ASP A 83 -17.30 -15.67 6.36
N ASP A 84 -16.28 -16.43 5.94
CA ASP A 84 -15.60 -17.39 6.80
C ASP A 84 -14.84 -16.68 7.95
N LEU A 85 -14.20 -15.53 7.68
CA LEU A 85 -13.53 -14.71 8.71
C LEU A 85 -14.54 -14.12 9.69
N ALA A 86 -15.63 -13.54 9.20
CA ALA A 86 -16.68 -12.98 10.05
C ALA A 86 -17.34 -14.05 10.93
N ALA A 87 -17.58 -15.24 10.36
CA ALA A 87 -18.13 -16.37 11.12
C ALA A 87 -17.16 -16.89 12.18
N PHE A 88 -15.85 -16.92 11.90
CA PHE A 88 -14.83 -17.33 12.86
C PHE A 88 -14.71 -16.34 14.03
N VAL A 89 -14.61 -15.05 13.72
CA VAL A 89 -14.44 -13.99 14.72
C VAL A 89 -15.71 -13.85 15.59
N GLY A 90 -16.88 -13.92 14.97
CA GLY A 90 -18.17 -13.89 15.67
C GLY A 90 -18.31 -12.69 16.60
N ASP A 91 -18.74 -12.96 17.85
CA ASP A 91 -18.90 -11.93 18.89
C ASP A 91 -17.59 -11.58 19.61
N ASN A 92 -16.49 -12.30 19.32
CA ASN A 92 -15.20 -12.09 19.99
C ASN A 92 -14.36 -10.98 19.31
N GLY A 93 -14.89 -10.28 18.33
CA GLY A 93 -14.15 -9.24 17.64
C GLY A 93 -14.86 -8.69 16.42
N LEU A 94 -14.08 -8.14 15.50
CA LEU A 94 -14.59 -7.54 14.28
C LEU A 94 -13.61 -7.76 13.12
N VAL A 95 -14.14 -7.88 11.90
CA VAL A 95 -13.36 -8.01 10.66
C VAL A 95 -13.68 -6.84 9.74
N GLY A 96 -12.65 -6.32 9.08
CA GLY A 96 -12.77 -5.30 8.05
C GLY A 96 -12.06 -5.70 6.77
N ARG A 97 -12.46 -5.10 5.66
CA ARG A 97 -11.71 -5.15 4.41
C ARG A 97 -10.81 -3.92 4.28
N PHE A 98 -9.52 -4.17 4.11
CA PHE A 98 -8.52 -3.09 4.12
C PHE A 98 -8.10 -2.65 2.71
N GLY A 99 -8.09 -3.55 1.76
CA GLY A 99 -7.73 -3.33 0.35
C GLY A 99 -8.32 -4.42 -0.54
N GLY A 100 -7.80 -4.59 -1.74
CA GLY A 100 -8.26 -5.56 -2.72
C GLY A 100 -8.39 -6.97 -2.16
N ASP A 101 -7.29 -7.56 -1.74
CA ASP A 101 -7.12 -8.89 -1.15
C ASP A 101 -6.65 -8.86 0.32
N GLU A 102 -6.70 -7.68 0.94
CA GLU A 102 -6.26 -7.45 2.31
C GLU A 102 -7.46 -7.33 3.26
N PHE A 103 -7.37 -8.04 4.38
CA PHE A 103 -8.32 -7.98 5.49
C PHE A 103 -7.63 -7.53 6.76
N ILE A 104 -8.41 -6.98 7.67
CA ILE A 104 -7.99 -6.62 9.03
C ILE A 104 -8.98 -7.23 10.02
N PHE A 105 -8.50 -7.71 11.14
CA PHE A 105 -9.36 -8.13 12.23
C PHE A 105 -8.86 -7.64 13.58
N ILE A 106 -9.76 -7.53 14.52
CA ILE A 106 -9.46 -7.48 15.95
C ILE A 106 -10.11 -8.67 16.63
N TYR A 107 -9.45 -9.18 17.67
CA TYR A 107 -9.97 -10.24 18.51
C TYR A 107 -9.79 -9.85 19.98
N PHE A 108 -10.89 -9.72 20.71
CA PHE A 108 -10.89 -9.20 22.08
C PHE A 108 -10.31 -10.18 23.07
N ASP A 109 -9.69 -9.66 24.12
CA ASP A 109 -9.21 -10.37 25.33
C ASP A 109 -8.22 -11.51 25.09
N VAL A 110 -7.77 -11.73 23.86
CA VAL A 110 -6.78 -12.72 23.46
C VAL A 110 -5.50 -11.98 23.08
N ILE A 111 -4.60 -11.78 24.04
CA ILE A 111 -3.40 -10.93 23.87
C ILE A 111 -2.08 -11.63 24.21
N LYS A 112 -2.12 -12.76 24.91
CA LYS A 112 -0.90 -13.51 25.23
C LYS A 112 -0.50 -14.42 24.06
N TYR A 113 0.79 -14.55 23.84
CA TYR A 113 1.35 -15.30 22.70
C TYR A 113 0.71 -16.66 22.48
N ALA A 114 0.56 -17.48 23.53
CA ALA A 114 -0.02 -18.82 23.40
C ALA A 114 -1.50 -18.77 22.99
N GLU A 115 -2.28 -17.89 23.58
CA GLU A 115 -3.69 -17.70 23.28
C GLU A 115 -3.88 -17.20 21.84
N VAL A 116 -3.06 -16.22 21.41
CA VAL A 116 -3.04 -15.68 20.03
C VAL A 116 -2.63 -16.78 19.03
N HIS A 117 -1.63 -17.60 19.39
CA HIS A 117 -1.21 -18.73 18.55
C HIS A 117 -2.36 -19.74 18.35
N ASP A 118 -3.07 -20.11 19.41
CA ASP A 118 -4.16 -21.09 19.35
C ASP A 118 -5.34 -20.52 18.52
N MET A 119 -5.70 -19.28 18.76
CA MET A 119 -6.73 -18.56 17.97
C MET A 119 -6.37 -18.52 16.49
N LEU A 120 -5.14 -18.12 16.12
CA LEU A 120 -4.70 -18.07 14.73
C LEU A 120 -4.63 -19.46 14.08
N SER A 121 -4.18 -20.47 14.83
CA SER A 121 -4.15 -21.86 14.35
C SER A 121 -5.55 -22.34 13.97
N GLU A 122 -6.54 -22.06 14.80
CA GLU A 122 -7.94 -22.40 14.55
C GLU A 122 -8.52 -21.58 13.38
N MET A 123 -8.25 -20.27 13.32
CA MET A 123 -8.65 -19.42 12.19
C MET A 123 -8.13 -19.97 10.87
N TYR A 124 -6.85 -20.37 10.81
CA TYR A 124 -6.25 -20.94 9.61
C TYR A 124 -6.88 -22.26 9.20
N ARG A 125 -7.22 -23.10 10.17
CA ARG A 125 -7.89 -24.37 9.93
C ARG A 125 -9.30 -24.19 9.37
N MET A 126 -10.03 -23.18 9.82
CA MET A 126 -11.41 -22.93 9.41
C MET A 126 -11.54 -22.12 8.13
N THR A 127 -10.66 -21.15 7.93
CA THR A 127 -10.82 -20.13 6.87
C THR A 127 -9.89 -20.34 5.67
N PHE A 128 -8.65 -20.72 5.91
CA PHE A 128 -7.61 -20.84 4.87
C PHE A 128 -7.18 -22.31 4.63
N ARG A 129 -6.23 -22.51 3.72
CA ARG A 129 -5.67 -23.83 3.37
C ARG A 129 -6.73 -24.81 2.89
N LYS A 130 -7.71 -24.30 2.18
CA LYS A 130 -8.80 -25.11 1.64
C LYS A 130 -9.15 -24.71 0.22
N ASN A 131 -9.84 -25.61 -0.48
CA ASN A 131 -10.41 -25.32 -1.78
C ASN A 131 -11.71 -24.54 -1.63
N ILE A 132 -11.75 -23.37 -2.26
CA ILE A 132 -12.97 -22.59 -2.41
C ILE A 132 -13.64 -22.97 -3.72
N LYS A 133 -14.89 -23.39 -3.66
CA LYS A 133 -15.71 -23.68 -4.84
C LYS A 133 -16.37 -22.38 -5.31
N THR A 134 -16.12 -21.99 -6.55
CA THR A 134 -16.63 -20.78 -7.17
C THR A 134 -16.75 -20.98 -8.68
N SER A 135 -17.86 -20.57 -9.28
CA SER A 135 -18.10 -20.60 -10.75
C SER A 135 -17.74 -21.94 -11.43
N GLY A 136 -17.98 -23.09 -10.72
CA GLY A 136 -17.62 -24.43 -11.21
C GLY A 136 -16.16 -24.81 -11.05
N LEU A 137 -15.32 -23.93 -10.51
CA LEU A 137 -13.90 -24.14 -10.21
C LEU A 137 -13.70 -24.55 -8.75
N SER A 138 -12.52 -25.12 -8.45
CA SER A 138 -12.07 -25.46 -7.11
C SER A 138 -10.67 -24.91 -6.91
N ILE A 139 -10.54 -23.74 -6.26
CA ILE A 139 -9.29 -22.99 -6.15
C ILE A 139 -8.76 -23.08 -4.73
N PHE A 140 -7.51 -23.53 -4.58
CA PHE A 140 -6.85 -23.58 -3.29
C PHE A 140 -6.35 -22.20 -2.88
N VAL A 141 -6.83 -21.69 -1.74
CA VAL A 141 -6.53 -20.35 -1.24
C VAL A 141 -5.74 -20.44 0.06
N THR A 142 -4.65 -19.69 0.13
CA THR A 142 -3.85 -19.49 1.32
C THR A 142 -3.75 -17.99 1.66
N ALA A 143 -3.35 -17.70 2.88
CA ALA A 143 -3.13 -16.33 3.33
C ALA A 143 -1.87 -16.24 4.18
N THR A 144 -1.33 -15.05 4.26
CA THR A 144 -0.30 -14.68 5.22
C THR A 144 -0.89 -13.65 6.19
N THR A 145 -0.62 -13.82 7.49
CA THR A 145 -1.15 -12.94 8.54
C THR A 145 -0.03 -12.43 9.44
N GLY A 146 -0.07 -11.15 9.75
CA GLY A 146 0.76 -10.55 10.79
C GLY A 146 -0.09 -10.00 11.92
N THR A 147 0.35 -10.14 13.18
CA THR A 147 -0.40 -9.64 14.34
C THR A 147 0.44 -8.87 15.34
N ALA A 148 -0.23 -7.95 16.06
CA ALA A 148 0.28 -7.26 17.24
C ALA A 148 -0.87 -7.04 18.24
N SER A 149 -0.57 -7.03 19.56
CA SER A 149 -1.56 -6.99 20.62
C SER A 149 -1.51 -5.71 21.45
N TYR A 150 -2.68 -5.12 21.69
CA TYR A 150 -2.85 -4.00 22.62
C TYR A 150 -3.20 -4.53 24.02
N PRO A 151 -2.62 -4.01 25.10
CA PRO A 151 -1.57 -2.98 25.14
C PRO A 151 -0.12 -3.53 25.16
N ILE A 152 0.07 -4.85 24.97
CA ILE A 152 1.36 -5.52 25.21
C ILE A 152 2.44 -5.05 24.24
N ASP A 153 2.12 -4.97 22.94
CA ASP A 153 3.10 -4.69 21.90
C ASP A 153 3.20 -3.21 21.55
N ALA A 154 2.06 -2.49 21.61
CA ALA A 154 1.99 -1.06 21.38
C ALA A 154 0.70 -0.47 21.96
N ASN A 155 0.66 0.88 22.04
CA ASN A 155 -0.44 1.63 22.67
C ASN A 155 -1.12 2.64 21.73
N THR A 156 -0.84 2.60 20.44
CA THR A 156 -1.50 3.44 19.43
C THR A 156 -1.89 2.60 18.23
N THR A 157 -2.98 2.95 17.55
CA THR A 157 -3.45 2.31 16.31
C THR A 157 -2.35 2.23 15.28
N LYS A 158 -1.62 3.32 15.07
CA LYS A 158 -0.51 3.38 14.11
C LYS A 158 0.58 2.38 14.46
N SER A 159 1.06 2.38 15.70
CA SER A 159 2.15 1.47 16.12
C SER A 159 1.73 0.01 16.04
N LEU A 160 0.50 -0.33 16.45
CA LEU A 160 -0.04 -1.69 16.34
C LEU A 160 -0.07 -2.14 14.87
N PHE A 161 -0.57 -1.27 14.00
CA PHE A 161 -0.62 -1.56 12.57
C PHE A 161 0.78 -1.75 11.98
N ASP A 162 1.73 -0.86 12.30
CA ASP A 162 3.13 -0.95 11.85
C ASP A 162 3.78 -2.27 12.28
N LEU A 163 3.48 -2.76 13.50
CA LEU A 163 4.01 -4.02 13.99
C LEU A 163 3.35 -5.23 13.31
N ALA A 164 2.03 -5.20 13.12
CA ALA A 164 1.32 -6.24 12.40
C ALA A 164 1.77 -6.34 10.93
N ASP A 165 2.00 -5.21 10.26
CA ASP A 165 2.53 -5.15 8.90
C ASP A 165 3.97 -5.70 8.81
N LYS A 166 4.83 -5.37 9.78
CA LYS A 166 6.18 -5.96 9.88
C LYS A 166 6.14 -7.48 9.98
N THR A 167 5.23 -8.01 10.76
CA THR A 167 5.11 -9.46 10.92
C THR A 167 4.46 -10.11 9.70
N LEU A 168 3.50 -9.45 9.04
CA LEU A 168 2.96 -9.87 7.75
C LEU A 168 4.07 -9.97 6.69
N PHE A 169 4.89 -8.92 6.57
CA PHE A 169 6.04 -8.92 5.67
C PHE A 169 7.00 -10.09 5.98
N ARG A 170 7.28 -10.35 7.26
CA ARG A 170 8.11 -11.49 7.66
C ARG A 170 7.51 -12.82 7.22
N GLY A 171 6.19 -12.98 7.31
CA GLY A 171 5.47 -14.16 6.84
C GLY A 171 5.61 -14.35 5.32
N LYS A 172 5.43 -13.28 4.56
CA LYS A 172 5.64 -13.28 3.10
C LYS A 172 7.06 -13.71 2.73
N MET A 173 8.08 -13.21 3.44
CA MET A 173 9.49 -13.59 3.25
C MET A 173 9.81 -15.03 3.63
N LYS A 174 9.07 -15.64 4.55
CA LYS A 174 9.21 -17.06 4.95
C LYS A 174 8.56 -18.04 3.98
N GLY A 175 7.96 -17.58 2.91
CA GLY A 175 7.32 -18.43 1.90
C GLY A 175 5.80 -18.41 1.94
N ARG A 176 5.19 -17.45 2.62
CA ARG A 176 3.73 -17.28 2.72
C ARG A 176 3.00 -18.42 3.47
N ASN A 177 1.67 -18.48 3.35
CA ASN A 177 0.82 -19.51 3.95
C ASN A 177 1.11 -19.74 5.45
N CYS A 178 1.25 -18.66 6.20
CA CYS A 178 1.60 -18.68 7.61
C CYS A 178 1.08 -17.44 8.35
N TYR A 179 1.07 -17.52 9.67
CA TYR A 179 0.89 -16.36 10.54
C TYR A 179 2.15 -16.08 11.36
N ILE A 180 2.39 -14.84 11.64
CA ILE A 180 3.50 -14.37 12.48
C ILE A 180 2.92 -13.47 13.57
N ILE A 181 3.12 -13.87 14.82
CA ILE A 181 2.78 -13.09 16.01
C ILE A 181 3.97 -12.20 16.34
N TYR A 182 3.73 -10.92 16.61
CA TYR A 182 4.80 -10.02 17.00
C TYR A 182 5.47 -10.50 18.29
N VAL A 183 6.78 -10.43 18.32
CA VAL A 183 7.63 -10.66 19.50
C VAL A 183 8.80 -9.69 19.38
N GLU A 184 8.96 -8.79 20.33
CA GLU A 184 9.90 -7.67 20.23
C GLU A 184 11.33 -8.15 19.94
N GLU A 185 11.85 -9.15 20.67
CA GLU A 185 13.22 -9.65 20.51
C GLU A 185 13.50 -10.21 19.11
N LYS A 186 12.46 -10.66 18.38
CA LYS A 186 12.58 -11.27 17.06
C LYS A 186 12.28 -10.31 15.92
N HIS A 187 11.48 -9.28 16.18
CA HIS A 187 10.86 -8.50 15.10
C HIS A 187 11.17 -6.99 15.15
N LYS A 188 11.70 -6.44 16.29
CA LYS A 188 12.01 -5.00 16.40
C LYS A 188 12.95 -4.48 15.32
N ASP A 189 13.95 -5.29 14.94
CA ASP A 189 14.98 -4.93 13.96
C ASP A 189 14.61 -5.29 12.51
N ILE A 190 13.41 -5.81 12.27
CA ILE A 190 12.93 -6.03 10.91
C ILE A 190 12.76 -4.66 10.26
N LYS A 191 13.67 -4.37 9.34
CA LYS A 191 13.47 -3.30 8.37
C LYS A 191 12.48 -3.83 7.33
N ILE A 192 11.31 -3.23 7.27
CA ILE A 192 10.42 -3.44 6.13
C ILE A 192 11.24 -3.00 4.93
N GLN A 193 11.63 -3.95 4.07
CA GLN A 193 12.18 -3.57 2.78
C GLN A 193 11.08 -2.80 2.03
N PRO A 194 11.47 -1.85 1.16
CA PRO A 194 10.49 -1.09 0.41
C PRO A 194 9.43 -2.02 -0.17
N LEU A 195 8.21 -1.56 -0.15
CA LEU A 195 6.99 -2.28 -0.56
C LEU A 195 7.26 -3.21 -1.74
N SER A 196 6.99 -4.49 -1.58
CA SER A 196 6.94 -5.41 -2.71
C SER A 196 5.85 -4.92 -3.66
N ALA A 197 6.13 -5.00 -4.97
CA ALA A 197 5.18 -4.67 -6.04
C ALA A 197 3.81 -5.32 -5.78
N GLY A 198 2.87 -4.56 -5.23
CA GLY A 198 1.54 -5.01 -4.81
C GLY A 198 0.82 -4.01 -3.93
N ASP A 199 1.54 -3.01 -3.42
CA ASP A 199 0.97 -2.02 -2.52
C ASP A 199 1.00 -0.60 -3.11
N ILE A 200 0.76 -0.52 -4.42
CA ILE A 200 0.76 0.76 -5.15
C ILE A 200 -0.20 1.78 -4.52
N PHE A 201 -1.29 1.35 -3.92
CA PHE A 201 -2.23 2.26 -3.26
C PHE A 201 -1.62 2.92 -2.02
N LYS A 202 -0.83 2.21 -1.20
CA LYS A 202 -0.11 2.83 -0.07
C LYS A 202 0.93 3.83 -0.57
N VAL A 203 1.61 3.49 -1.67
CA VAL A 203 2.55 4.43 -2.33
C VAL A 203 1.81 5.68 -2.79
N ILE A 204 0.72 5.54 -3.55
CA ILE A 204 -0.09 6.65 -4.04
C ILE A 204 -0.61 7.53 -2.89
N PHE A 205 -1.13 6.92 -1.82
CA PHE A 205 -1.58 7.66 -0.64
C PHE A 205 -0.42 8.37 0.07
N GLY A 206 0.73 7.72 0.20
CA GLY A 206 1.92 8.31 0.80
C GLY A 206 2.46 9.49 -0.02
N ILE A 207 2.54 9.37 -1.34
CA ILE A 207 2.91 10.47 -2.24
C ILE A 207 1.94 11.63 -2.08
N ARG A 208 0.63 11.38 -2.08
CA ARG A 208 -0.39 12.40 -1.88
C ARG A 208 -0.26 13.11 -0.53
N GLU A 209 -0.01 12.36 0.54
CA GLU A 209 0.16 12.90 1.90
C GLU A 209 1.41 13.82 1.96
N LYS A 210 2.53 13.38 1.40
CA LYS A 210 3.74 14.19 1.30
C LYS A 210 3.52 15.44 0.46
N PHE A 211 2.83 15.32 -0.66
CA PHE A 211 2.51 16.43 -1.55
C PHE A 211 1.52 17.44 -0.92
N ALA A 212 0.64 16.99 -0.03
CA ALA A 212 -0.28 17.84 0.74
C ALA A 212 0.38 18.50 1.95
N SER A 213 1.69 18.27 2.19
CA SER A 213 2.44 18.91 3.27
C SER A 213 2.40 20.44 3.15
N LYS A 214 2.63 21.15 4.27
CA LYS A 214 2.65 22.62 4.30
C LYS A 214 3.91 23.24 3.68
N ALA A 215 4.63 22.51 2.87
CA ALA A 215 5.79 23.00 2.13
C ALA A 215 5.39 24.20 1.24
N HIS A 216 6.26 25.20 1.14
CA HIS A 216 5.93 26.47 0.50
C HIS A 216 6.22 26.50 -1.01
N SER A 217 7.05 25.60 -1.52
CA SER A 217 7.40 25.50 -2.93
C SER A 217 7.11 24.13 -3.52
N ILE A 218 6.98 24.05 -4.84
CA ILE A 218 6.85 22.78 -5.56
C ILE A 218 8.10 21.91 -5.36
N ILE A 219 9.27 22.51 -5.24
CA ILE A 219 10.55 21.83 -5.08
C ILE A 219 10.63 21.17 -3.69
N ASP A 220 10.19 21.87 -2.62
CA ASP A 220 10.09 21.30 -1.27
C ASP A 220 9.18 20.05 -1.25
N LYS A 221 8.03 20.12 -1.92
CA LYS A 221 7.10 18.99 -2.02
C LYS A 221 7.71 17.80 -2.79
N ILE A 222 8.49 18.10 -3.82
CA ILE A 222 9.21 17.09 -4.59
C ILE A 222 10.29 16.45 -3.73
N ALA A 223 10.98 17.19 -2.87
CA ALA A 223 11.97 16.66 -1.94
C ALA A 223 11.32 15.67 -0.93
N ASP A 224 10.18 16.04 -0.34
CA ASP A 224 9.41 15.17 0.55
C ASP A 224 8.97 13.87 -0.15
N VAL A 225 8.56 13.97 -1.42
CA VAL A 225 8.19 12.80 -2.25
C VAL A 225 9.41 11.98 -2.62
N SER A 226 10.54 12.61 -2.93
CA SER A 226 11.82 11.92 -3.23
C SER A 226 12.24 11.02 -2.07
N GLU A 227 12.28 11.57 -0.86
CA GLU A 227 12.61 10.81 0.35
C GLU A 227 11.65 9.62 0.54
N PHE A 228 10.35 9.86 0.38
CA PHE A 228 9.34 8.83 0.52
C PHE A 228 9.49 7.70 -0.52
N ILE A 229 9.65 8.02 -1.81
CA ILE A 229 9.80 7.05 -2.90
C ILE A 229 11.11 6.25 -2.76
N LYS A 230 12.18 6.91 -2.38
CA LYS A 230 13.46 6.26 -2.08
C LYS A 230 13.33 5.19 -1.00
N TYR A 231 12.57 5.50 0.05
CA TYR A 231 12.35 4.57 1.13
C TYR A 231 11.36 3.45 0.78
N THR A 232 10.25 3.78 0.10
CA THR A 232 9.13 2.84 -0.12
C THR A 232 9.25 1.99 -1.37
N MET A 233 9.80 2.55 -2.45
CA MET A 233 9.92 1.87 -3.75
C MET A 233 11.38 1.50 -4.10
N ASN A 234 12.34 1.86 -3.25
CA ASN A 234 13.78 1.68 -3.52
C ASN A 234 14.20 2.34 -4.87
N ILE A 235 13.61 3.48 -5.17
CA ILE A 235 14.00 4.32 -6.31
C ILE A 235 14.99 5.36 -5.79
N PRO A 236 16.28 5.23 -6.08
CA PRO A 236 17.31 6.01 -5.40
C PRO A 236 17.38 7.47 -5.81
N VAL A 237 16.85 7.82 -6.97
CA VAL A 237 16.92 9.17 -7.53
C VAL A 237 15.57 9.59 -8.10
N LEU A 238 15.11 10.78 -7.72
CA LEU A 238 14.00 11.50 -8.32
C LEU A 238 14.52 12.84 -8.84
N LEU A 239 14.23 13.15 -10.11
CA LEU A 239 14.57 14.44 -10.71
C LEU A 239 13.29 15.13 -11.18
N TYR A 240 13.30 16.45 -11.11
CA TYR A 240 12.26 17.31 -11.65
C TYR A 240 12.85 18.24 -12.70
N VAL A 241 12.17 18.37 -13.84
CA VAL A 241 12.53 19.29 -14.91
C VAL A 241 11.45 20.34 -15.02
N ASP A 242 11.82 21.61 -14.90
CA ASP A 242 10.88 22.71 -15.00
C ASP A 242 10.54 23.12 -16.46
N THR A 243 9.69 24.12 -16.63
CA THR A 243 9.30 24.65 -17.96
C THR A 243 10.44 25.26 -18.75
N GLN A 244 11.55 25.62 -18.11
CA GLN A 244 12.76 26.18 -18.73
C GLN A 244 13.81 25.10 -19.03
N GLY A 245 13.48 23.85 -18.70
CA GLY A 245 14.34 22.69 -18.89
C GLY A 245 15.41 22.54 -17.80
N GLN A 246 15.36 23.29 -16.70
CA GLN A 246 16.30 23.10 -15.60
C GLN A 246 15.97 21.80 -14.87
N ILE A 247 17.00 20.99 -14.62
CA ILE A 247 16.89 19.69 -13.94
C ILE A 247 17.28 19.87 -12.48
N TYR A 248 16.34 19.63 -11.58
CA TYR A 248 16.52 19.70 -10.13
C TYR A 248 16.66 18.30 -9.56
N ASN A 249 17.60 18.13 -8.63
CA ASN A 249 17.67 16.93 -7.81
C ASN A 249 16.60 17.01 -6.71
N GLY A 250 15.76 15.99 -6.61
CA GLY A 250 14.71 15.95 -5.61
C GLY A 250 15.21 15.77 -4.16
N ASP A 251 16.48 15.41 -3.95
CA ASP A 251 17.01 15.19 -2.60
C ASP A 251 17.52 16.49 -1.93
N ASP A 252 18.05 17.44 -2.70
CA ASP A 252 18.75 18.64 -2.18
C ASP A 252 18.45 19.94 -2.95
N GLU A 253 17.46 19.89 -3.85
CA GLU A 253 17.02 21.04 -4.66
C GLU A 253 18.10 21.64 -5.57
N SER A 254 19.25 20.98 -5.68
CA SER A 254 20.33 21.48 -6.54
C SER A 254 19.98 21.35 -8.01
N ILE A 255 20.41 22.34 -8.80
CA ILE A 255 20.33 22.26 -10.26
C ILE A 255 21.48 21.39 -10.75
N VAL A 256 21.16 20.23 -11.33
CA VAL A 256 22.13 19.23 -11.75
C VAL A 256 22.33 19.16 -13.27
N GLY A 257 21.52 19.90 -14.03
CA GLY A 257 21.62 19.93 -15.47
C GLY A 257 20.56 20.81 -16.15
N LYS A 258 20.55 20.78 -17.46
CA LYS A 258 19.56 21.47 -18.28
C LYS A 258 19.20 20.63 -19.51
N LEU A 259 17.91 20.44 -19.72
CA LEU A 259 17.34 19.82 -20.90
C LEU A 259 16.98 20.91 -21.92
N THR A 260 17.59 20.91 -23.10
CA THR A 260 17.38 21.94 -24.14
C THR A 260 16.30 21.58 -25.14
N GLU A 261 16.04 20.27 -25.32
CA GLU A 261 15.04 19.76 -26.26
C GLU A 261 13.97 18.92 -25.54
N ARG A 262 12.77 18.87 -26.11
CA ARG A 262 11.72 17.98 -25.63
C ARG A 262 12.06 16.52 -25.92
N ILE A 263 11.67 15.65 -24.99
CA ILE A 263 11.84 14.22 -25.12
C ILE A 263 10.62 13.65 -25.85
N ASP A 264 10.88 12.82 -26.86
CA ASP A 264 9.84 12.05 -27.54
C ASP A 264 9.34 10.92 -26.63
N LEU A 265 8.07 11.00 -26.28
CA LEU A 265 7.41 10.03 -25.41
C LEU A 265 6.77 8.92 -26.23
N ASP A 266 6.65 7.72 -25.64
CA ASP A 266 5.89 6.64 -26.25
C ASP A 266 4.38 6.96 -26.29
N LYS A 267 3.59 6.05 -26.88
CA LYS A 267 2.12 6.20 -26.98
C LYS A 267 1.39 6.25 -25.63
N TYR A 268 2.08 5.95 -24.55
CA TYR A 268 1.56 6.00 -23.17
C TYR A 268 2.03 7.24 -22.40
N GLY A 269 2.81 8.12 -23.04
CA GLY A 269 3.35 9.32 -22.40
C GLY A 269 4.56 9.07 -21.51
N ILE A 270 5.28 7.98 -21.74
CA ILE A 270 6.49 7.60 -21.00
C ILE A 270 7.70 7.60 -21.95
N TYR A 271 8.85 7.96 -21.39
CA TYR A 271 10.16 7.65 -21.94
C TYR A 271 10.89 6.73 -20.97
N GLU A 272 11.39 5.58 -21.43
CA GLU A 272 12.01 4.56 -20.60
C GLU A 272 13.38 4.18 -21.14
N ILE A 273 14.37 4.14 -20.25
CA ILE A 273 15.72 3.66 -20.53
C ILE A 273 16.08 2.64 -19.45
N ASN A 274 16.47 1.46 -19.88
CA ASN A 274 16.86 0.37 -18.99
C ASN A 274 18.39 0.30 -18.80
N SER A 275 19.16 0.93 -19.70
CA SER A 275 20.62 1.04 -19.67
C SER A 275 21.08 2.27 -20.46
N HIS A 276 22.24 2.84 -20.10
CA HIS A 276 22.90 3.90 -20.89
C HIS A 276 23.06 3.55 -22.37
N GLU A 277 23.19 2.29 -22.71
CA GLU A 277 23.34 1.81 -24.09
C GLU A 277 22.10 2.09 -24.95
N ASP A 278 20.94 2.32 -24.32
CA ASP A 278 19.66 2.61 -24.98
C ASP A 278 19.50 4.12 -25.34
N LEU A 279 20.41 4.96 -24.89
CA LEU A 279 20.35 6.42 -25.05
C LEU A 279 20.98 6.84 -26.39
N HIS A 280 20.19 6.92 -27.45
CA HIS A 280 20.68 7.31 -28.77
C HIS A 280 20.25 8.70 -29.24
N SER A 281 19.40 9.43 -28.51
CA SER A 281 18.69 10.58 -29.08
C SER A 281 18.71 11.90 -28.30
N ASN A 282 19.26 11.98 -27.08
CA ASN A 282 19.29 13.23 -26.34
C ASN A 282 20.59 13.41 -25.53
N GLN A 283 21.54 14.16 -26.10
CA GLN A 283 22.88 14.34 -25.54
C GLN A 283 22.85 15.09 -24.19
N ASP A 284 22.01 16.11 -24.05
CA ASP A 284 21.92 16.90 -22.80
C ASP A 284 21.42 16.08 -21.61
N LEU A 285 20.42 15.23 -21.87
CA LEU A 285 19.91 14.29 -20.86
C LEU A 285 21.01 13.28 -20.52
N PHE A 286 21.68 12.74 -21.53
CA PHE A 286 22.78 11.79 -21.33
C PHE A 286 23.89 12.37 -20.45
N ASP A 287 24.38 13.59 -20.76
CA ASP A 287 25.45 14.22 -19.99
C ASP A 287 25.03 14.45 -18.52
N SER A 288 23.77 14.84 -18.30
CA SER A 288 23.22 15.02 -16.95
C SER A 288 23.14 13.67 -16.19
N LEU A 289 22.76 12.60 -16.85
CA LEU A 289 22.64 11.25 -16.26
C LEU A 289 24.02 10.68 -15.92
N VAL A 290 25.00 10.85 -16.79
CA VAL A 290 26.38 10.42 -16.54
C VAL A 290 26.97 11.10 -15.31
N ASN A 291 26.77 12.42 -15.19
CA ASN A 291 27.24 13.20 -14.05
C ASN A 291 26.62 12.76 -12.72
N LEU A 292 25.39 12.24 -12.74
CA LEU A 292 24.68 11.74 -11.56
C LEU A 292 24.87 10.23 -11.32
N ASN A 293 25.68 9.54 -12.12
CA ASN A 293 25.85 8.09 -12.07
C ASN A 293 24.51 7.32 -12.26
N ILE A 294 23.64 7.80 -13.14
CA ILE A 294 22.36 7.16 -13.44
C ILE A 294 22.54 6.18 -14.60
N GLU A 295 22.09 4.95 -14.44
CA GLU A 295 22.18 3.88 -15.42
C GLU A 295 20.83 3.60 -16.12
N SER A 296 19.70 3.78 -15.41
CA SER A 296 18.35 3.57 -15.95
C SER A 296 17.37 4.62 -15.44
N LEU A 297 16.34 4.94 -16.22
CA LEU A 297 15.29 5.88 -15.83
C LEU A 297 13.96 5.59 -16.49
N ILE A 298 12.88 6.12 -15.86
CA ILE A 298 11.59 6.40 -16.49
C ILE A 298 11.22 7.86 -16.28
N LEU A 299 10.59 8.45 -17.28
CA LEU A 299 10.21 9.85 -17.30
C LEU A 299 8.77 9.99 -17.75
N ALA A 300 8.02 10.89 -17.13
CA ALA A 300 6.68 11.30 -17.55
C ALA A 300 6.58 12.82 -17.69
N GLU A 301 5.82 13.27 -18.70
CA GLU A 301 5.52 14.69 -18.88
C GLU A 301 4.52 15.18 -17.82
N ILE A 302 4.79 16.35 -17.28
CA ILE A 302 3.86 17.09 -16.44
C ILE A 302 3.02 17.99 -17.34
N ASN A 303 1.73 17.66 -17.48
CA ASN A 303 0.84 18.38 -18.39
C ASN A 303 -0.44 18.82 -17.66
N SER A 304 -0.75 20.10 -17.68
CA SER A 304 -1.98 20.65 -17.10
C SER A 304 -2.84 21.27 -18.20
N ASN A 305 -3.99 20.65 -18.48
CA ASN A 305 -4.95 21.12 -19.51
C ASN A 305 -4.31 21.35 -20.90
N GLY A 306 -3.45 20.44 -21.34
CA GLY A 306 -2.73 20.53 -22.60
C GLY A 306 -1.54 21.49 -22.60
N LYS A 307 -1.18 22.06 -21.44
CA LYS A 307 0.02 22.89 -21.30
C LYS A 307 1.14 22.09 -20.65
N TYR A 308 2.26 22.04 -21.34
CA TYR A 308 3.51 21.48 -20.82
C TYR A 308 4.01 22.25 -19.61
N LYS A 309 4.38 21.54 -18.54
CA LYS A 309 4.91 22.08 -17.29
C LYS A 309 6.28 21.51 -16.89
N GLY A 310 6.80 20.55 -17.63
CA GLY A 310 8.07 19.92 -17.36
C GLY A 310 8.01 18.40 -17.37
N TYR A 311 8.94 17.75 -16.67
CA TYR A 311 9.00 16.31 -16.51
C TYR A 311 9.26 15.92 -15.06
N ILE A 312 8.78 14.73 -14.68
CA ILE A 312 9.22 14.03 -13.48
C ILE A 312 9.95 12.75 -13.91
N ILE A 313 11.08 12.45 -13.26
CA ILE A 313 11.97 11.37 -13.62
C ILE A 313 12.24 10.51 -12.39
N PHE A 314 11.98 9.21 -12.48
CA PHE A 314 12.49 8.21 -11.55
C PHE A 314 13.72 7.55 -12.17
N ALA A 315 14.81 7.44 -11.41
CA ALA A 315 16.06 6.95 -11.93
C ALA A 315 16.78 6.01 -10.94
N ASP A 316 17.61 5.12 -11.49
CA ASP A 316 18.42 4.17 -10.72
C ASP A 316 19.87 4.19 -11.22
N ARG A 317 20.79 3.90 -10.29
CA ARG A 317 22.24 3.78 -10.57
C ARG A 317 22.65 2.41 -11.08
N LYS A 318 21.67 1.58 -11.44
CA LYS A 318 21.84 0.21 -11.98
C LYS A 318 20.93 0.01 -13.17
N LYS A 319 21.28 -0.92 -14.04
CA LYS A 319 20.37 -1.41 -15.08
C LYS A 319 19.11 -1.96 -14.42
N LYS A 320 17.94 -1.53 -14.90
CA LYS A 320 16.67 -1.86 -14.28
C LYS A 320 15.54 -1.90 -15.30
N PHE A 321 14.65 -2.88 -15.17
CA PHE A 321 13.35 -2.89 -15.85
C PHE A 321 12.30 -2.30 -14.90
N TRP A 322 11.60 -1.28 -15.37
CA TRP A 322 10.63 -0.54 -14.58
C TRP A 322 9.29 -1.27 -14.53
N THR A 323 8.80 -1.49 -13.33
CA THR A 323 7.55 -2.21 -13.06
C THR A 323 6.32 -1.35 -13.37
N PRO A 324 5.14 -1.95 -13.61
CA PRO A 324 3.89 -1.20 -13.75
C PRO A 324 3.57 -0.30 -12.56
N ASP A 325 3.89 -0.72 -11.33
CA ASP A 325 3.65 0.05 -10.12
C ASP A 325 4.54 1.30 -10.05
N GLU A 326 5.82 1.19 -10.44
CA GLU A 326 6.73 2.33 -10.53
C GLU A 326 6.28 3.34 -11.58
N LYS A 327 5.81 2.86 -12.73
CA LYS A 327 5.20 3.71 -13.77
C LYS A 327 3.93 4.39 -13.27
N THR A 328 3.08 3.68 -12.53
CA THR A 328 1.87 4.26 -11.92
C THR A 328 2.20 5.34 -10.90
N ALA A 329 3.19 5.11 -10.02
CA ALA A 329 3.66 6.10 -9.06
C ALA A 329 4.23 7.36 -9.74
N LEU A 330 5.00 7.17 -10.84
CA LEU A 330 5.54 8.26 -11.66
C LEU A 330 4.42 9.14 -12.23
N PHE A 331 3.43 8.55 -12.89
CA PHE A 331 2.29 9.27 -13.45
C PHE A 331 1.50 10.01 -12.39
N PHE A 332 1.22 9.36 -11.27
CA PHE A 332 0.49 9.98 -10.18
C PHE A 332 1.24 11.19 -9.61
N THR A 333 2.56 11.11 -9.50
CA THR A 333 3.41 12.23 -9.09
C THR A 333 3.32 13.37 -10.11
N ALA A 334 3.41 13.07 -11.41
CA ALA A 334 3.26 14.07 -12.48
C ALA A 334 1.90 14.77 -12.42
N GLU A 335 0.82 14.02 -12.16
CA GLU A 335 -0.55 14.54 -12.07
C GLU A 335 -0.74 15.48 -10.86
N LEU A 336 -0.16 15.15 -9.70
CA LEU A 336 -0.18 16.02 -8.53
C LEU A 336 0.53 17.33 -8.80
N ILE A 337 1.72 17.30 -9.39
CA ILE A 337 2.47 18.50 -9.78
C ILE A 337 1.67 19.35 -10.79
N ALA A 338 1.05 18.70 -11.77
CA ALA A 338 0.25 19.39 -12.79
C ALA A 338 -0.96 20.16 -12.22
N ASN A 339 -1.49 19.72 -11.08
CA ASN A 339 -2.68 20.29 -10.42
C ASN A 339 -2.36 21.32 -9.31
N GLU A 340 -1.08 21.55 -8.99
CA GLU A 340 -0.68 22.42 -7.87
C GLU A 340 -1.02 23.91 -8.11
N ASP A 341 -1.09 24.34 -9.35
CA ASP A 341 -1.40 25.76 -9.71
C ASP A 341 -2.90 26.08 -9.79
N LYS A 342 -3.75 25.22 -9.22
CA LYS A 342 -5.20 25.46 -9.07
C LYS A 342 -5.57 25.79 -7.64
#